data_09ea54e417308bf760622a347057817b
#
_entry.id   09ea54e417308bf760622a347057817b
#
_cell.length_a   1.000
_cell.length_b   1.000
_cell.length_c   1.000
_cell.angle_alpha   90.00
_cell.angle_beta   90.00
_cell.angle_gamma   90.00
#
_symmetry.space_group_name_H-M   'P 1'
#
loop_
_entity.id
_entity.type
_entity.pdbx_description
1 polymer ?
#
loop_
_entity_poly.entity_id
_entity_poly.type
_entity_poly.pdbx_seq_one_letter_code
_entity_poly.pdbx_strand_id
1 'polypeptide(L)'
;MMSMRVAVVEPALQKSREWPIDLSTCDCCQTDATLTSRGPVVVYRDRTEKEIRDIYTTRFNGKKWTTPARVHADNWLMPACPVNGPAITAYQDKVWTAWFTSAQQPSVRIAYSKDSGDHFEPMREVASKNVHGRVDVLSDKNSVWVSWLVEENARQTVWLAQYSHDLKAEKQR
;
A
#
# COMPACT_ATOMS: atom_id res chain seq x y z
N MET A 1 10.03 17.37 8.60
CA MET A 1 10.00 15.90 8.53
C MET A 1 8.65 15.46 9.04
N MET A 2 7.91 14.66 8.29
CA MET A 2 6.59 14.17 8.66
C MET A 2 6.72 12.80 9.34
N SER A 3 5.90 12.54 10.36
CA SER A 3 5.88 11.27 11.06
C SER A 3 4.54 10.57 10.87
N MET A 4 4.56 9.24 10.81
CA MET A 4 3.35 8.42 10.81
C MET A 4 2.89 8.18 12.23
N ARG A 5 1.61 8.44 12.49
CA ARG A 5 0.97 8.21 13.79
C ARG A 5 -0.39 7.54 13.58
N VAL A 6 -0.78 6.70 14.52
CA VAL A 6 -2.10 6.07 14.54
C VAL A 6 -2.79 6.42 15.85
N ALA A 7 -4.07 6.73 15.77
CA ALA A 7 -4.87 7.06 16.94
C ALA A 7 -6.18 6.25 16.96
N VAL A 8 -6.68 5.96 18.18
CA VAL A 8 -8.05 5.53 18.40
C VAL A 8 -8.90 6.74 18.69
N VAL A 9 -10.00 6.85 17.96
CA VAL A 9 -11.01 7.88 18.15
C VAL A 9 -12.29 7.21 18.60
N GLU A 10 -12.78 7.59 19.75
CA GLU A 10 -14.02 7.08 20.33
C GLU A 10 -15.25 7.64 19.60
N PRO A 11 -16.47 7.05 19.77
CA PRO A 11 -17.67 7.52 19.10
C PRO A 11 -18.00 9.01 19.32
N ALA A 12 -17.58 9.60 20.44
CA ALA A 12 -17.71 11.04 20.72
C ALA A 12 -16.62 11.91 20.05
N LEU A 13 -15.88 11.38 19.09
CA LEU A 13 -14.78 12.03 18.37
C LEU A 13 -13.62 12.47 19.27
N GLN A 14 -13.49 11.85 20.46
CA GLN A 14 -12.37 12.08 21.35
C GLN A 14 -11.26 11.09 21.09
N LYS A 15 -10.03 11.58 20.95
CA LYS A 15 -8.84 10.76 20.84
C LYS A 15 -8.53 10.12 22.20
N SER A 16 -8.58 8.77 22.28
CA SER A 16 -8.32 8.03 23.52
C SER A 16 -6.90 7.47 23.61
N ARG A 17 -6.32 7.10 22.48
CA ARG A 17 -4.94 6.57 22.40
C ARG A 17 -4.26 7.04 21.13
N GLU A 18 -2.93 7.13 21.20
CA GLU A 18 -2.10 7.46 20.04
C GLU A 18 -0.76 6.74 20.13
N TRP A 19 -0.24 6.30 18.98
CA TRP A 19 1.07 5.66 18.86
C TRP A 19 1.87 6.34 17.75
N PRO A 20 3.15 6.67 17.99
CA PRO A 20 4.08 6.94 16.92
C PRO A 20 4.41 5.60 16.23
N ILE A 21 4.34 5.57 14.90
CA ILE A 21 4.62 4.40 14.08
C ILE A 21 5.98 4.55 13.41
N ASP A 22 6.18 5.71 12.79
CA ASP A 22 7.40 6.03 12.06
C ASP A 22 7.74 7.51 12.21
N LEU A 23 9.01 7.84 12.34
CA LEU A 23 9.48 9.20 12.55
C LEU A 23 9.75 9.96 11.26
N SER A 24 9.85 9.25 10.12
CA SER A 24 10.13 9.85 8.82
C SER A 24 9.34 9.16 7.72
N THR A 25 8.35 9.83 7.17
CA THR A 25 7.48 9.28 6.12
C THR A 25 7.30 10.27 4.98
N CYS A 26 6.76 9.80 3.86
CA CYS A 26 6.42 10.63 2.71
C CYS A 26 5.34 11.66 3.09
N ASP A 27 5.62 12.94 2.90
CA ASP A 27 4.77 14.05 3.33
C ASP A 27 3.50 14.20 2.47
N CYS A 28 3.52 13.72 1.24
CA CYS A 28 2.48 13.99 0.23
C CYS A 28 1.80 12.71 -0.30
N CYS A 29 2.14 11.56 0.28
CA CYS A 29 1.57 10.29 -0.14
C CYS A 29 0.40 9.93 0.78
N GLN A 30 -0.70 9.48 0.20
CA GLN A 30 -1.79 8.91 0.98
C GLN A 30 -1.30 7.67 1.73
N THR A 31 -1.91 7.42 2.87
CA THR A 31 -1.82 6.18 3.63
C THR A 31 -3.15 5.46 3.53
N ASP A 32 -3.14 4.16 3.76
CA ASP A 32 -4.36 3.37 3.75
C ASP A 32 -4.33 2.32 4.86
N ALA A 33 -5.49 1.76 5.22
CA ALA A 33 -5.61 0.79 6.30
C ALA A 33 -6.72 -0.22 6.01
N THR A 34 -6.53 -1.43 6.50
CA THR A 34 -7.53 -2.50 6.41
C THR A 34 -7.62 -3.26 7.73
N LEU A 35 -8.70 -4.03 7.90
CA LEU A 35 -8.91 -4.85 9.08
C LEU A 35 -8.76 -6.34 8.72
N THR A 36 -7.92 -7.05 9.47
CA THR A 36 -7.77 -8.50 9.41
C THR A 36 -8.33 -9.15 10.67
N SER A 37 -8.47 -10.48 10.70
CA SER A 37 -8.88 -11.21 11.93
C SER A 37 -7.85 -11.04 13.07
N ARG A 38 -6.59 -10.68 12.75
CA ARG A 38 -5.50 -10.46 13.72
C ARG A 38 -5.27 -8.99 14.09
N GLY A 39 -6.13 -8.08 13.60
CA GLY A 39 -6.10 -6.66 13.91
C GLY A 39 -5.92 -5.75 12.69
N PRO A 40 -6.00 -4.44 12.88
CA PRO A 40 -5.80 -3.48 11.80
C PRO A 40 -4.37 -3.47 11.29
N VAL A 41 -4.24 -3.29 9.98
CA VAL A 41 -2.98 -3.13 9.25
C VAL A 41 -2.99 -1.78 8.58
N VAL A 42 -1.89 -1.05 8.68
CA VAL A 42 -1.68 0.24 8.01
C VAL A 42 -0.57 0.08 6.98
N VAL A 43 -0.75 0.67 5.82
CA VAL A 43 0.26 0.77 4.76
C VAL A 43 0.58 2.23 4.47
N TYR A 44 1.82 2.54 4.23
CA TYR A 44 2.29 3.90 3.94
C TYR A 44 3.58 3.88 3.13
N ARG A 45 3.94 5.05 2.57
CA ARG A 45 5.23 5.24 1.94
C ARG A 45 6.21 5.82 2.95
N ASP A 46 7.27 5.08 3.19
CA ASP A 46 8.38 5.48 4.04
C ASP A 46 9.27 6.55 3.36
N ARG A 47 10.13 7.16 4.14
CA ARG A 47 11.17 8.09 3.70
C ARG A 47 12.42 7.91 4.54
N THR A 48 13.41 7.26 4.01
CA THR A 48 14.71 7.15 4.68
C THR A 48 15.52 8.47 4.57
N GLU A 49 16.56 8.60 5.39
CA GLU A 49 17.52 9.72 5.29
C GLU A 49 18.18 9.82 3.90
N LYS A 50 18.26 8.71 3.17
CA LYS A 50 18.79 8.64 1.81
C LYS A 50 17.73 8.86 0.72
N GLU A 51 16.54 9.36 1.11
CA GLU A 51 15.41 9.60 0.20
C GLU A 51 14.90 8.34 -0.53
N ILE A 52 15.10 7.15 0.05
CA ILE A 52 14.45 5.93 -0.43
C ILE A 52 13.00 5.94 0.03
N ARG A 53 12.07 5.74 -0.92
CA ARG A 53 10.63 5.87 -0.72
C ARG A 53 9.90 4.56 -1.01
N ASP A 54 10.20 3.52 -0.26
CA ASP A 54 9.55 2.20 -0.38
C ASP A 54 8.25 2.12 0.43
N ILE A 55 7.47 1.07 0.20
CA ILE A 55 6.20 0.84 0.90
C ILE A 55 6.44 -0.02 2.14
N TYR A 56 5.87 0.43 3.26
CA TYR A 56 5.93 -0.24 4.55
C TYR A 56 4.54 -0.54 5.10
N THR A 57 4.45 -1.60 5.89
CA THR A 57 3.26 -1.99 6.64
C THR A 57 3.57 -2.16 8.11
N THR A 58 2.55 -1.97 8.94
CA THR A 58 2.55 -2.32 10.36
C THR A 58 1.17 -2.79 10.78
N ARG A 59 1.09 -3.71 11.74
CA ARG A 59 -0.16 -4.26 12.25
C ARG A 59 -0.26 -4.07 13.77
N PHE A 60 -1.45 -3.78 14.24
CA PHE A 60 -1.75 -3.78 15.67
C PHE A 60 -2.08 -5.21 16.15
N ASN A 61 -1.34 -5.72 17.11
CA ASN A 61 -1.49 -7.09 17.61
C ASN A 61 -2.38 -7.22 18.86
N GLY A 62 -3.19 -6.20 19.12
CA GLY A 62 -4.06 -6.13 20.32
C GLY A 62 -3.39 -5.41 21.51
N LYS A 63 -2.08 -5.26 21.51
CA LYS A 63 -1.30 -4.59 22.58
C LYS A 63 -0.46 -3.44 22.05
N LYS A 64 0.24 -3.65 20.96
CA LYS A 64 1.14 -2.67 20.33
C LYS A 64 1.16 -2.85 18.82
N TRP A 65 1.63 -1.85 18.12
CA TRP A 65 1.97 -1.94 16.70
C TRP A 65 3.26 -2.74 16.53
N THR A 66 3.31 -3.58 15.51
CA THR A 66 4.54 -4.29 15.11
C THR A 66 5.57 -3.28 14.59
N THR A 67 6.83 -3.64 14.63
CA THR A 67 7.85 -2.84 13.93
C THR A 67 7.49 -2.77 12.45
N PRO A 68 7.47 -1.57 11.85
CA PRO A 68 7.22 -1.42 10.43
C PRO A 68 8.14 -2.30 9.59
N ALA A 69 7.55 -3.01 8.63
CA ALA A 69 8.27 -3.89 7.72
C ALA A 69 8.06 -3.46 6.27
N ARG A 70 9.12 -3.49 5.49
CA ARG A 70 9.07 -3.14 4.07
C ARG A 70 8.38 -4.25 3.28
N VAL A 71 7.38 -3.87 2.47
CA VAL A 71 6.63 -4.79 1.62
C VAL A 71 7.50 -5.36 0.51
N HIS A 72 8.25 -4.49 -0.16
CA HIS A 72 9.19 -4.84 -1.23
C HIS A 72 10.31 -3.81 -1.30
N ALA A 73 11.51 -4.27 -1.66
CA ALA A 73 12.69 -3.42 -1.83
C ALA A 73 12.72 -2.84 -3.24
N ASP A 74 11.90 -1.84 -3.54
CA ASP A 74 11.99 -1.09 -4.78
C ASP A 74 13.29 -0.28 -4.83
N ASN A 75 13.76 0.17 -3.65
CA ASN A 75 14.87 1.10 -3.47
C ASN A 75 14.67 2.38 -4.29
N TRP A 76 13.46 2.89 -4.28
CA TRP A 76 13.11 4.06 -5.08
C TRP A 76 13.71 5.33 -4.48
N LEU A 77 14.84 5.76 -5.04
CA LEU A 77 15.46 7.05 -4.74
C LEU A 77 14.62 8.18 -5.34
N MET A 78 13.94 8.94 -4.47
CA MET A 78 13.03 10.00 -4.87
C MET A 78 13.18 11.22 -3.92
N PRO A 79 14.11 12.14 -4.19
CA PRO A 79 14.33 13.33 -3.36
C PRO A 79 13.28 14.44 -3.64
N ALA A 80 12.06 14.04 -3.94
CA ALA A 80 10.92 14.90 -4.24
C ALA A 80 9.62 14.27 -3.73
N CYS A 81 8.47 14.86 -4.08
CA CYS A 81 7.15 14.42 -3.66
C CYS A 81 6.49 13.58 -4.76
N PRO A 82 6.41 12.24 -4.64
CA PRO A 82 5.83 11.39 -5.69
C PRO A 82 4.31 11.48 -5.77
N VAL A 83 3.63 11.96 -4.73
CA VAL A 83 2.15 12.09 -4.64
C VAL A 83 1.42 10.80 -5.01
N ASN A 84 2.03 9.65 -4.73
CA ASN A 84 1.54 8.31 -5.01
C ASN A 84 1.77 7.43 -3.78
N GLY A 85 0.78 7.31 -2.92
CA GLY A 85 0.77 6.36 -1.81
C GLY A 85 0.30 4.98 -2.24
N PRO A 86 0.42 3.98 -1.35
CA PRO A 86 -0.12 2.65 -1.53
C PRO A 86 -1.62 2.59 -1.22
N ALA A 87 -2.25 1.48 -1.64
CA ALA A 87 -3.57 1.05 -1.19
C ALA A 87 -3.48 -0.37 -0.62
N ILE A 88 -4.39 -0.73 0.30
CA ILE A 88 -4.42 -2.02 0.97
C ILE A 88 -5.84 -2.54 1.13
N THR A 89 -6.02 -3.84 0.99
CA THR A 89 -7.28 -4.52 1.26
C THR A 89 -7.03 -5.87 1.93
N ALA A 90 -8.03 -6.40 2.63
CA ALA A 90 -7.96 -7.70 3.26
C ALA A 90 -9.23 -8.52 3.08
N TYR A 91 -9.05 -9.83 3.02
CA TYR A 91 -10.11 -10.81 3.18
C TYR A 91 -9.66 -11.87 4.20
N GLN A 92 -10.24 -11.85 5.39
CA GLN A 92 -9.80 -12.62 6.56
C GLN A 92 -8.35 -12.25 6.94
N ASP A 93 -7.42 -13.22 6.88
CA ASP A 93 -5.99 -13.02 7.16
C ASP A 93 -5.14 -12.75 5.91
N LYS A 94 -5.76 -12.79 4.74
CA LYS A 94 -5.10 -12.48 3.48
C LYS A 94 -5.12 -10.98 3.26
N VAL A 95 -3.97 -10.42 2.92
CA VAL A 95 -3.81 -8.98 2.69
C VAL A 95 -3.16 -8.77 1.33
N TRP A 96 -3.65 -7.80 0.59
CA TRP A 96 -3.04 -7.32 -0.66
C TRP A 96 -2.75 -5.85 -0.55
N THR A 97 -1.58 -5.46 -1.01
CA THR A 97 -1.22 -4.05 -1.15
C THR A 97 -0.76 -3.77 -2.56
N ALA A 98 -1.24 -2.66 -3.13
CA ALA A 98 -0.85 -2.19 -4.44
C ALA A 98 -0.18 -0.82 -4.32
N TRP A 99 0.80 -0.55 -5.17
CA TRP A 99 1.52 0.72 -5.16
C TRP A 99 2.12 1.06 -6.52
N PHE A 100 2.38 2.34 -6.69
CA PHE A 100 3.17 2.87 -7.80
C PHE A 100 4.62 3.01 -7.37
N THR A 101 5.54 2.72 -8.28
CA THR A 101 6.98 3.02 -8.13
C THR A 101 7.56 3.47 -9.47
N SER A 102 8.63 4.23 -9.42
CA SER A 102 9.42 4.59 -10.60
C SER A 102 10.92 4.37 -10.33
N ALA A 103 11.24 3.32 -9.56
CA ALA A 103 12.62 3.00 -9.18
C ALA A 103 13.50 2.68 -10.41
N GLN A 104 12.95 1.99 -11.38
CA GLN A 104 13.59 1.69 -12.67
C GLN A 104 12.82 2.33 -13.82
N GLN A 105 11.52 2.10 -13.84
CA GLN A 105 10.55 2.70 -14.74
C GLN A 105 9.21 2.84 -14.01
N PRO A 106 8.32 3.77 -14.45
CA PRO A 106 6.98 3.85 -13.89
C PRO A 106 6.27 2.51 -13.97
N SER A 107 5.84 1.99 -12.82
CA SER A 107 5.12 0.72 -12.74
C SER A 107 4.14 0.69 -11.57
N VAL A 108 3.06 -0.05 -11.74
CA VAL A 108 2.12 -0.45 -10.70
C VAL A 108 2.44 -1.87 -10.28
N ARG A 109 2.56 -2.10 -9.00
CA ARG A 109 2.91 -3.37 -8.38
C ARG A 109 1.87 -3.78 -7.36
N ILE A 110 1.77 -5.08 -7.13
CA ILE A 110 0.94 -5.68 -6.08
C ILE A 110 1.73 -6.75 -5.35
N ALA A 111 1.54 -6.86 -4.04
CA ALA A 111 2.03 -7.95 -3.22
C ALA A 111 0.92 -8.55 -2.36
N TYR A 112 1.11 -9.79 -1.96
CA TYR A 112 0.16 -10.61 -1.24
C TYR A 112 0.77 -11.17 0.04
N SER A 113 0.01 -11.11 1.14
CA SER A 113 0.34 -11.69 2.44
C SER A 113 -0.70 -12.73 2.84
N LYS A 114 -0.26 -13.81 3.48
CA LYS A 114 -1.10 -14.89 4.03
C LYS A 114 -1.26 -14.80 5.55
N ASP A 115 -0.58 -13.86 6.18
CA ASP A 115 -0.42 -13.78 7.64
C ASP A 115 -0.75 -12.38 8.19
N SER A 116 -1.80 -11.76 7.64
CA SER A 116 -2.30 -10.45 8.07
C SER A 116 -1.30 -9.29 7.87
N GLY A 117 -0.47 -9.37 6.84
CA GLY A 117 0.47 -8.31 6.49
C GLY A 117 1.79 -8.36 7.25
N ASP A 118 2.07 -9.43 7.99
CA ASP A 118 3.36 -9.59 8.69
C ASP A 118 4.49 -9.91 7.70
N HIS A 119 4.21 -10.72 6.65
CA HIS A 119 5.15 -11.02 5.57
C HIS A 119 4.43 -10.98 4.22
N PHE A 120 5.13 -10.54 3.18
CA PHE A 120 4.61 -10.48 1.82
C PHE A 120 5.37 -11.45 0.91
N GLU A 121 4.63 -12.16 0.06
CA GLU A 121 5.16 -12.96 -1.05
C GLU A 121 5.83 -12.02 -2.08
N PRO A 122 6.68 -12.54 -2.98
CA PRO A 122 7.27 -11.72 -4.04
C PRO A 122 6.22 -10.91 -4.80
N MET A 123 6.52 -9.65 -5.05
CA MET A 123 5.62 -8.75 -5.77
C MET A 123 5.37 -9.22 -7.21
N ARG A 124 4.20 -8.84 -7.75
CA ARG A 124 3.86 -8.94 -9.17
C ARG A 124 3.74 -7.54 -9.75
N GLU A 125 4.30 -7.32 -10.94
CA GLU A 125 4.03 -6.14 -11.73
C GLU A 125 2.63 -6.26 -12.37
N VAL A 126 1.81 -5.23 -12.17
CA VAL A 126 0.45 -5.12 -12.74
C VAL A 126 0.51 -4.42 -14.09
N ALA A 127 1.24 -3.31 -14.17
CA ALA A 127 1.39 -2.50 -15.37
C ALA A 127 2.67 -1.65 -15.30
N SER A 128 3.27 -1.38 -16.47
CA SER A 128 4.49 -0.55 -16.58
C SER A 128 4.49 0.40 -17.79
N LYS A 129 3.41 0.43 -18.58
CA LYS A 129 3.33 1.30 -19.74
C LYS A 129 2.39 2.47 -19.48
N ASN A 130 2.90 3.70 -19.63
CA ASN A 130 2.15 4.96 -19.50
C ASN A 130 1.39 5.12 -18.17
N VAL A 131 1.86 4.48 -17.08
CA VAL A 131 1.18 4.49 -15.80
C VAL A 131 1.52 5.75 -15.01
N HIS A 132 0.49 6.35 -14.39
CA HIS A 132 0.59 7.52 -13.52
C HIS A 132 0.38 7.19 -12.03
N GLY A 133 0.13 5.92 -11.71
CA GLY A 133 -0.19 5.49 -10.35
C GLY A 133 -1.65 5.74 -10.00
N ARG A 134 -1.94 6.45 -8.89
CA ARG A 134 -3.29 6.62 -8.34
C ARG A 134 -3.97 5.27 -8.14
N VAL A 135 -3.22 4.36 -7.53
CA VAL A 135 -3.64 2.96 -7.34
C VAL A 135 -4.69 2.85 -6.26
N ASP A 136 -5.60 1.91 -6.47
CA ASP A 136 -6.50 1.40 -5.46
C ASP A 136 -6.60 -0.12 -5.56
N VAL A 137 -6.98 -0.80 -4.47
CA VAL A 137 -7.11 -2.26 -4.41
C VAL A 137 -8.31 -2.66 -3.56
N LEU A 138 -9.11 -3.59 -4.08
CA LEU A 138 -10.26 -4.15 -3.40
C LEU A 138 -10.21 -5.68 -3.45
N SER A 139 -10.62 -6.35 -2.38
CA SER A 139 -10.79 -7.80 -2.35
C SER A 139 -12.18 -8.20 -1.96
N ASP A 140 -12.66 -9.26 -2.56
CA ASP A 140 -13.86 -9.99 -2.14
C ASP A 140 -13.50 -11.46 -1.83
N LYS A 141 -14.52 -12.31 -1.60
CA LYS A 141 -14.31 -13.74 -1.29
C LYS A 141 -13.62 -14.54 -2.41
N ASN A 142 -13.58 -14.05 -3.65
CA ASN A 142 -13.13 -14.81 -4.82
C ASN A 142 -11.96 -14.14 -5.54
N SER A 143 -11.84 -12.82 -5.46
CA SER A 143 -10.99 -12.02 -6.35
C SER A 143 -10.35 -10.86 -5.64
N VAL A 144 -9.29 -10.35 -6.26
CA VAL A 144 -8.66 -9.07 -5.96
C VAL A 144 -8.71 -8.20 -7.19
N TRP A 145 -9.09 -6.94 -7.00
CA TRP A 145 -9.20 -5.94 -8.04
C TRP A 145 -8.19 -4.83 -7.80
N VAL A 146 -7.49 -4.44 -8.83
CA VAL A 146 -6.54 -3.31 -8.78
C VAL A 146 -6.94 -2.31 -9.84
N SER A 147 -7.03 -1.03 -9.47
CA SER A 147 -7.22 0.06 -10.42
C SER A 147 -6.01 1.00 -10.42
N TRP A 148 -5.76 1.62 -11.57
CA TRP A 148 -4.69 2.60 -11.72
C TRP A 148 -4.99 3.56 -12.88
N LEU A 149 -4.28 4.69 -12.87
CA LEU A 149 -4.39 5.70 -13.92
C LEU A 149 -3.30 5.50 -14.98
N VAL A 150 -3.72 5.56 -16.23
CA VAL A 150 -2.86 5.53 -17.44
C VAL A 150 -3.08 6.82 -18.22
N GLU A 151 -2.02 7.37 -18.82
CA GLU A 151 -2.14 8.48 -19.77
C GLU A 151 -1.60 8.10 -21.13
N GLU A 152 -2.46 8.22 -22.16
CA GLU A 152 -2.10 7.99 -23.56
C GLU A 152 -2.65 9.15 -24.40
N ASN A 153 -1.80 9.76 -25.24
CA ASN A 153 -2.18 10.85 -26.14
C ASN A 153 -2.90 12.01 -25.42
N ALA A 154 -2.35 12.43 -24.26
CA ALA A 154 -2.94 13.45 -23.39
C ALA A 154 -4.37 13.12 -22.87
N ARG A 155 -4.73 11.85 -22.90
CA ARG A 155 -6.00 11.34 -22.38
C ARG A 155 -5.73 10.42 -21.18
N GLN A 156 -6.37 10.72 -20.06
CA GLN A 156 -6.28 9.90 -18.86
C GLN A 156 -7.41 8.88 -18.82
N THR A 157 -7.07 7.63 -18.49
CA THR A 157 -8.01 6.51 -18.42
C THR A 157 -7.72 5.69 -17.15
N VAL A 158 -8.79 5.30 -16.45
CA VAL A 158 -8.68 4.35 -15.34
C VAL A 158 -8.73 2.94 -15.90
N TRP A 159 -7.72 2.16 -15.58
CA TRP A 159 -7.63 0.73 -15.90
C TRP A 159 -7.97 -0.12 -14.68
N LEU A 160 -8.47 -1.31 -14.92
CA LEU A 160 -8.85 -2.27 -13.90
C LEU A 160 -8.35 -3.66 -14.28
N ALA A 161 -7.72 -4.34 -13.31
CA ALA A 161 -7.35 -5.75 -13.42
C ALA A 161 -7.98 -6.56 -12.29
N GLN A 162 -8.42 -7.77 -12.61
CA GLN A 162 -8.94 -8.75 -11.66
C GLN A 162 -7.96 -9.91 -11.54
N TYR A 163 -7.63 -10.29 -10.32
CA TYR A 163 -6.75 -11.40 -9.99
C TYR A 163 -7.45 -12.45 -9.13
N SER A 164 -6.96 -13.70 -9.20
CA SER A 164 -7.18 -14.66 -8.14
C SER A 164 -6.47 -14.22 -6.85
N HIS A 165 -6.88 -14.76 -5.69
CA HIS A 165 -6.28 -14.41 -4.39
C HIS A 165 -4.77 -14.68 -4.29
N ASP A 166 -4.25 -15.64 -5.05
CA ASP A 166 -2.82 -15.94 -5.13
C ASP A 166 -2.09 -15.18 -6.25
N LEU A 167 -2.78 -14.22 -6.87
CA LEU A 167 -2.30 -13.37 -7.95
C LEU A 167 -1.85 -14.11 -9.22
N LYS A 168 -2.21 -15.39 -9.42
CA LYS A 168 -1.76 -16.18 -10.57
C LYS A 168 -2.64 -16.01 -11.81
N ALA A 169 -3.96 -16.01 -11.64
CA ALA A 169 -4.90 -15.80 -12.73
C ALA A 169 -5.25 -14.31 -12.84
N GLU A 170 -5.31 -13.79 -14.04
CA GLU A 170 -5.56 -12.38 -14.34
C GLU A 170 -6.58 -12.19 -15.45
N LYS A 171 -7.44 -11.18 -15.31
CA LYS A 171 -8.28 -10.61 -16.36
C LYS A 171 -8.14 -9.09 -16.33
N GLN A 172 -7.71 -8.48 -17.44
CA GLN A 172 -7.64 -7.03 -17.59
C GLN A 172 -8.84 -6.51 -18.41
N ARG A 173 -9.30 -5.33 -18.07
CA ARG A 173 -10.32 -4.59 -18.82
C ARG A 173 -9.99 -3.10 -18.81
#